data_da4d99f05fccb89f2126bef7e3596376
#
_entry.id   da4d99f05fccb89f2126bef7e3596376
#
_cell.length_a   1.000
_cell.length_b   1.000
_cell.length_c   1.000
_cell.angle_alpha   90.00
_cell.angle_beta   90.00
_cell.angle_gamma   90.00
#
_symmetry.space_group_name_H-M   'P 1'
#
loop_
_entity.id
_entity.type
_entity.pdbx_description
1 polymer ?
#
loop_
_entity_poly.entity_id
_entity_poly.type
_entity_poly.pdbx_seq_one_letter_code
_entity_poly.pdbx_strand_id
1 'polypeptide(L)'
;MRPRAGRRTVHGMADDALPPRLTRLTFHGPLSEERADRLVARLARREPACVLDIGCGWGELMLRLLEAAPGARGVGIDLNGDDLARGRRSAEERGLLERARFLDESAAGTRHGPADVVLCVGSGQALLGPDGTDASAALPATTTALRALRSLVVPGGRVLFGEGFWQRVPAAEELAAMWPDARADDHLLLADVVEAATAAGCRVEAIETAGESEWEDFESGYLTDVEEWLAHHQGHPLAGSTRERVDRHRASWLRGYRNVLGFAYLTLIPVV
;
A
#
# COMPACT_ATOMS: atom_id res chain seq x y z
N MET A 1 -12.21 -51.64 39.45
CA MET A 1 -12.26 -50.17 39.53
C MET A 1 -10.97 -49.64 38.88
N ARG A 2 -11.04 -49.16 37.63
CA ARG A 2 -9.88 -48.61 36.88
C ARG A 2 -9.98 -47.09 36.89
N PRO A 3 -8.89 -46.34 37.12
CA PRO A 3 -8.94 -44.88 37.09
C PRO A 3 -9.03 -44.39 35.66
N ARG A 4 -9.93 -43.40 35.44
CA ARG A 4 -10.11 -42.66 34.19
C ARG A 4 -8.86 -41.80 33.96
N ALA A 5 -8.26 -41.94 32.76
CA ALA A 5 -7.24 -41.04 32.26
C ALA A 5 -7.85 -39.67 31.99
N GLY A 6 -7.33 -38.63 32.65
CA GLY A 6 -7.70 -37.26 32.43
C GLY A 6 -7.27 -36.81 31.01
N ARG A 7 -8.22 -36.28 30.24
CA ARG A 7 -7.94 -35.52 29.00
C ARG A 7 -7.16 -34.27 29.39
N ARG A 8 -5.88 -34.23 29.07
CA ARG A 8 -5.14 -32.96 28.99
C ARG A 8 -5.71 -32.14 27.83
N THR A 9 -6.37 -31.07 28.11
CA THR A 9 -6.74 -30.03 27.16
C THR A 9 -5.45 -29.39 26.65
N VAL A 10 -5.11 -29.66 25.39
CA VAL A 10 -4.09 -28.91 24.64
C VAL A 10 -4.72 -27.58 24.24
N HIS A 11 -4.71 -26.61 25.13
CA HIS A 11 -4.99 -25.21 24.85
C HIS A 11 -3.70 -24.45 25.13
N GLY A 12 -3.07 -23.88 24.09
CA GLY A 12 -1.96 -22.96 24.26
C GLY A 12 -0.73 -23.18 23.38
N MET A 13 -0.86 -23.69 22.14
CA MET A 13 0.28 -23.82 21.21
C MET A 13 -0.08 -23.47 19.76
N ALA A 14 -1.08 -22.64 19.50
CA ALA A 14 -1.58 -22.43 18.14
C ALA A 14 -1.22 -21.08 17.50
N ASP A 15 -0.81 -20.06 18.27
CA ASP A 15 -0.65 -18.70 17.71
C ASP A 15 0.80 -18.33 17.36
N ASP A 16 1.81 -18.95 17.99
CA ASP A 16 3.23 -18.68 17.66
C ASP A 16 3.75 -19.51 16.46
N ALA A 17 2.91 -20.31 15.85
CA ALA A 17 3.31 -21.29 14.83
C ALA A 17 3.18 -20.79 13.38
N LEU A 18 2.47 -19.71 13.11
CA LEU A 18 2.32 -19.20 11.75
C LEU A 18 3.46 -18.26 11.35
N PRO A 19 3.88 -18.29 10.07
CA PRO A 19 4.84 -17.30 9.58
C PRO A 19 4.29 -15.87 9.77
N PRO A 20 5.08 -14.96 10.36
CA PRO A 20 4.67 -13.57 10.53
C PRO A 20 4.45 -12.87 9.19
N ARG A 21 3.71 -11.77 9.20
CA ARG A 21 3.42 -11.01 8.00
C ARG A 21 3.64 -9.52 8.23
N LEU A 22 4.68 -8.98 7.59
CA LEU A 22 4.96 -7.54 7.50
C LEU A 22 5.08 -6.83 8.85
N THR A 23 5.55 -7.54 9.90
CA THR A 23 5.63 -6.97 11.25
C THR A 23 6.74 -5.94 11.41
N ARG A 24 7.74 -5.96 10.51
CA ARG A 24 8.89 -5.06 10.50
C ARG A 24 8.67 -3.80 9.66
N LEU A 25 7.57 -3.70 8.94
CA LEU A 25 7.29 -2.56 8.07
C LEU A 25 6.43 -1.51 8.78
N THR A 26 6.86 -0.25 8.71
CA THR A 26 6.03 0.91 9.07
C THR A 26 5.05 1.22 7.93
N PHE A 27 5.52 1.17 6.68
CA PHE A 27 4.73 1.44 5.48
C PHE A 27 4.70 0.21 4.57
N HIS A 28 3.61 0.04 3.84
CA HIS A 28 3.44 -1.04 2.87
C HIS A 28 3.99 -0.63 1.48
N GLY A 29 5.21 -0.13 1.47
CA GLY A 29 5.88 0.34 0.25
C GLY A 29 7.24 0.97 0.57
N PRO A 30 8.05 1.30 -0.45
CA PRO A 30 9.39 1.86 -0.30
C PRO A 30 9.33 3.35 0.12
N LEU A 31 8.99 3.58 1.36
CA LEU A 31 8.77 4.89 1.96
C LEU A 31 9.57 5.03 3.27
N SER A 32 10.49 5.96 3.30
CA SER A 32 11.23 6.31 4.53
C SER A 32 10.39 7.18 5.47
N GLU A 33 10.71 7.13 6.77
CA GLU A 33 10.14 8.01 7.79
C GLU A 33 10.27 9.48 7.41
N GLU A 34 11.47 9.89 6.96
CA GLU A 34 11.76 11.26 6.57
C GLU A 34 10.88 11.73 5.39
N ARG A 35 10.67 10.87 4.37
CA ARG A 35 9.79 11.20 3.26
C ARG A 35 8.34 11.25 3.71
N ALA A 36 7.89 10.30 4.52
CA ALA A 36 6.54 10.29 5.07
C ALA A 36 6.24 11.59 5.81
N ASP A 37 7.17 12.03 6.67
CA ASP A 37 7.04 13.29 7.42
C ASP A 37 6.94 14.51 6.49
N ARG A 38 7.73 14.55 5.41
CA ARG A 38 7.65 15.64 4.41
C ARG A 38 6.30 15.64 3.67
N LEU A 39 5.83 14.47 3.25
CA LEU A 39 4.53 14.32 2.57
C LEU A 39 3.39 14.75 3.50
N VAL A 40 3.36 14.24 4.73
CA VAL A 40 2.37 14.59 5.74
C VAL A 40 2.39 16.09 6.04
N ALA A 41 3.56 16.67 6.28
CA ALA A 41 3.69 18.11 6.56
C ALA A 41 3.19 18.97 5.38
N ARG A 42 3.39 18.54 4.13
CA ARG A 42 2.87 19.23 2.94
C ARG A 42 1.34 19.21 2.90
N LEU A 43 0.73 18.06 3.17
CA LEU A 43 -0.72 17.90 3.15
C LEU A 43 -1.39 18.60 4.34
N ALA A 44 -0.82 18.50 5.53
CA ALA A 44 -1.33 19.11 6.77
C ALA A 44 -1.37 20.65 6.73
N ARG A 45 -0.46 21.29 5.97
CA ARG A 45 -0.45 22.76 5.81
C ARG A 45 -1.75 23.36 5.28
N ARG A 46 -2.62 22.54 4.69
CA ARG A 46 -3.95 22.95 4.18
C ARG A 46 -5.05 22.83 5.23
N GLU A 47 -4.70 22.39 6.45
CA GLU A 47 -5.66 22.16 7.53
C GLU A 47 -6.89 21.35 7.07
N PRO A 48 -6.68 20.14 6.48
CA PRO A 48 -7.79 19.36 5.95
C PRO A 48 -8.76 19.00 7.06
N ALA A 49 -10.07 19.03 6.77
CA ALA A 49 -11.11 18.54 7.65
C ALA A 49 -11.41 17.06 7.39
N CYS A 50 -11.32 16.61 6.13
CA CYS A 50 -11.64 15.26 5.70
C CYS A 50 -10.48 14.63 4.92
N VAL A 51 -10.10 13.41 5.34
CA VAL A 51 -9.08 12.57 4.68
C VAL A 51 -9.72 11.26 4.24
N LEU A 52 -9.50 10.86 3.00
CA LEU A 52 -9.89 9.56 2.45
C LEU A 52 -8.64 8.80 2.03
N ASP A 53 -8.45 7.58 2.52
CA ASP A 53 -7.31 6.73 2.21
C ASP A 53 -7.78 5.47 1.48
N ILE A 54 -7.43 5.36 0.21
CA ILE A 54 -7.85 4.29 -0.72
C ILE A 54 -6.80 3.18 -0.72
N GLY A 55 -7.23 1.94 -0.41
CA GLY A 55 -6.34 0.80 -0.22
C GLY A 55 -5.36 1.10 0.92
N CYS A 56 -5.91 1.51 2.06
CA CYS A 56 -5.15 2.11 3.16
C CYS A 56 -4.21 1.11 3.87
N GLY A 57 -4.39 -0.21 3.69
CA GLY A 57 -3.72 -1.21 4.50
C GLY A 57 -3.98 -0.94 5.99
N TRP A 58 -2.92 -0.75 6.77
CA TRP A 58 -3.05 -0.35 8.19
C TRP A 58 -3.11 1.17 8.42
N GLY A 59 -3.17 1.98 7.35
CA GLY A 59 -3.49 3.41 7.40
C GLY A 59 -2.43 4.30 8.04
N GLU A 60 -1.17 3.93 8.04
CA GLU A 60 -0.11 4.68 8.74
C GLU A 60 0.00 6.13 8.27
N LEU A 61 -0.04 6.40 6.94
CA LEU A 61 0.00 7.76 6.42
C LEU A 61 -1.23 8.58 6.82
N MET A 62 -2.43 7.96 6.78
CA MET A 62 -3.65 8.61 7.26
C MET A 62 -3.55 8.96 8.74
N LEU A 63 -3.10 8.05 9.60
CA LEU A 63 -2.96 8.29 11.03
C LEU A 63 -1.99 9.43 11.32
N ARG A 64 -0.82 9.46 10.68
CA ARG A 64 0.13 10.58 10.80
C ARG A 64 -0.45 11.92 10.34
N LEU A 65 -1.23 11.90 9.28
CA LEU A 65 -1.90 13.12 8.80
C LEU A 65 -2.93 13.61 9.82
N LEU A 66 -3.67 12.72 10.47
CA LEU A 66 -4.61 13.07 11.53
C LEU A 66 -3.91 13.61 12.78
N GLU A 67 -2.71 13.13 13.11
CA GLU A 67 -1.88 13.70 14.19
C GLU A 67 -1.42 15.11 13.84
N ALA A 68 -0.96 15.31 12.60
CA ALA A 68 -0.47 16.60 12.11
C ALA A 68 -1.60 17.64 11.86
N ALA A 69 -2.84 17.18 11.68
CA ALA A 69 -4.03 18.00 11.46
C ALA A 69 -5.13 17.67 12.50
N PRO A 70 -5.10 18.26 13.72
CA PRO A 70 -5.97 17.87 14.83
C PRO A 70 -7.48 18.01 14.55
N GLY A 71 -7.87 18.88 13.60
CA GLY A 71 -9.27 19.05 13.16
C GLY A 71 -9.75 18.00 12.16
N ALA A 72 -8.83 17.21 11.58
CA ALA A 72 -9.15 16.26 10.53
C ALA A 72 -9.82 14.98 11.07
N ARG A 73 -10.69 14.41 10.21
CA ARG A 73 -11.22 13.05 10.33
C ARG A 73 -10.83 12.24 9.11
N GLY A 74 -10.51 10.97 9.29
CA GLY A 74 -10.07 10.07 8.23
C GLY A 74 -10.96 8.85 8.06
N VAL A 75 -11.11 8.42 6.80
CA VAL A 75 -11.72 7.15 6.43
C VAL A 75 -10.71 6.39 5.59
N GLY A 76 -10.26 5.24 6.08
CA GLY A 76 -9.42 4.29 5.34
C GLY A 76 -10.26 3.11 4.85
N ILE A 77 -10.08 2.74 3.60
CA ILE A 77 -10.79 1.65 2.93
C ILE A 77 -9.78 0.61 2.46
N ASP A 78 -9.99 -0.64 2.83
CA ASP A 78 -9.20 -1.78 2.36
C ASP A 78 -10.04 -3.06 2.40
N LEU A 79 -9.61 -4.10 1.68
CA LEU A 79 -10.21 -5.44 1.73
C LEU A 79 -9.47 -6.39 2.68
N ASN A 80 -8.32 -5.97 3.22
CA ASN A 80 -7.51 -6.79 4.11
C ASN A 80 -7.92 -6.55 5.57
N GLY A 81 -8.73 -7.43 6.11
CA GLY A 81 -9.23 -7.34 7.48
C GLY A 81 -8.14 -7.32 8.56
N ASP A 82 -7.01 -8.02 8.34
CA ASP A 82 -5.88 -8.07 9.29
C ASP A 82 -5.16 -6.71 9.34
N ASP A 83 -4.92 -6.11 8.17
CA ASP A 83 -4.31 -4.79 8.07
C ASP A 83 -5.22 -3.72 8.68
N LEU A 84 -6.53 -3.76 8.42
CA LEU A 84 -7.51 -2.87 9.05
C LEU A 84 -7.55 -3.06 10.58
N ALA A 85 -7.44 -4.30 11.08
CA ALA A 85 -7.37 -4.56 12.52
C ALA A 85 -6.08 -3.97 13.13
N ARG A 86 -4.93 -4.07 12.45
CA ARG A 86 -3.68 -3.41 12.84
C ARG A 86 -3.86 -1.88 12.88
N GLY A 87 -4.49 -1.29 11.87
CA GLY A 87 -4.76 0.14 11.81
C GLY A 87 -5.65 0.64 12.95
N ARG A 88 -6.70 -0.11 13.30
CA ARG A 88 -7.57 0.23 14.45
C ARG A 88 -6.81 0.21 15.78
N ARG A 89 -5.93 -0.78 15.99
CA ARG A 89 -5.06 -0.81 17.19
C ARG A 89 -4.13 0.39 17.23
N SER A 90 -3.46 0.72 16.12
CA SER A 90 -2.61 1.91 16.04
C SER A 90 -3.38 3.21 16.30
N ALA A 91 -4.62 3.32 15.79
CA ALA A 91 -5.49 4.47 16.06
C ALA A 91 -5.85 4.57 17.55
N GLU A 92 -6.13 3.44 18.22
CA GLU A 92 -6.40 3.39 19.66
C GLU A 92 -5.19 3.86 20.48
N GLU A 93 -4.02 3.30 20.20
CA GLU A 93 -2.76 3.64 20.88
C GLU A 93 -2.40 5.11 20.77
N ARG A 94 -2.77 5.77 19.66
CA ARG A 94 -2.55 7.20 19.39
C ARG A 94 -3.71 8.11 19.80
N GLY A 95 -4.80 7.56 20.38
CA GLY A 95 -5.98 8.34 20.75
C GLY A 95 -6.77 8.90 19.57
N LEU A 96 -6.74 8.23 18.43
CA LEU A 96 -7.36 8.67 17.16
C LEU A 96 -8.69 7.96 16.84
N LEU A 97 -9.19 7.03 17.65
CA LEU A 97 -10.39 6.23 17.36
C LEU A 97 -11.62 7.05 16.97
N GLU A 98 -11.82 8.21 17.60
CA GLU A 98 -12.96 9.08 17.29
C GLU A 98 -12.81 9.84 15.96
N ARG A 99 -11.61 9.82 15.38
CA ARG A 99 -11.26 10.57 14.16
C ARG A 99 -10.86 9.68 12.98
N ALA A 100 -10.46 8.41 13.23
CA ALA A 100 -10.04 7.45 12.22
C ALA A 100 -11.05 6.31 12.11
N ARG A 101 -11.57 6.06 10.92
CA ARG A 101 -12.45 4.92 10.60
C ARG A 101 -11.79 4.03 9.58
N PHE A 102 -11.83 2.72 9.81
CA PHE A 102 -11.31 1.70 8.91
C PHE A 102 -12.45 0.81 8.42
N LEU A 103 -12.67 0.76 7.11
CA LEU A 103 -13.79 0.09 6.46
C LEU A 103 -13.30 -1.09 5.63
N ASP A 104 -13.88 -2.26 5.89
CA ASP A 104 -13.67 -3.48 5.10
C ASP A 104 -14.66 -3.47 3.92
N GLU A 105 -14.28 -2.79 2.84
CA GLU A 105 -15.09 -2.67 1.64
C GLU A 105 -14.25 -2.37 0.40
N SER A 106 -14.81 -2.60 -0.78
CA SER A 106 -14.19 -2.21 -2.05
C SER A 106 -14.16 -0.70 -2.22
N ALA A 107 -13.02 -0.16 -2.65
CA ALA A 107 -12.90 1.24 -3.01
C ALA A 107 -13.50 1.56 -4.38
N ALA A 108 -13.78 0.55 -5.21
CA ALA A 108 -14.41 0.75 -6.51
C ALA A 108 -15.82 1.34 -6.35
N GLY A 109 -16.03 2.53 -6.93
CA GLY A 109 -17.30 3.24 -6.81
C GLY A 109 -17.61 3.79 -5.41
N THR A 110 -16.59 3.95 -4.56
CA THR A 110 -16.75 4.50 -3.20
C THR A 110 -17.49 5.83 -3.19
N ARG A 111 -18.29 6.06 -2.14
CA ARG A 111 -19.05 7.29 -1.89
C ARG A 111 -18.54 8.07 -0.67
N HIS A 112 -17.39 7.70 -0.14
CA HIS A 112 -16.79 8.37 1.03
C HIS A 112 -16.06 9.67 0.68
N GLY A 113 -16.02 10.08 -0.58
CA GLY A 113 -15.62 11.40 -1.05
C GLY A 113 -16.82 12.34 -1.29
N PRO A 114 -16.57 13.60 -1.69
CA PRO A 114 -15.23 14.16 -1.86
C PRO A 114 -14.58 14.53 -0.50
N ALA A 115 -13.23 14.48 -0.46
CA ALA A 115 -12.43 14.81 0.73
C ALA A 115 -11.42 15.93 0.41
N ASP A 116 -10.92 16.61 1.46
CA ASP A 116 -9.89 17.65 1.31
C ASP A 116 -8.55 17.05 0.90
N VAL A 117 -8.24 15.85 1.43
CA VAL A 117 -7.07 15.06 1.04
C VAL A 117 -7.51 13.65 0.71
N VAL A 118 -7.07 13.14 -0.44
CA VAL A 118 -7.21 11.74 -0.84
C VAL A 118 -5.83 11.13 -0.91
N LEU A 119 -5.61 10.04 -0.18
CA LEU A 119 -4.42 9.21 -0.25
C LEU A 119 -4.75 7.96 -1.09
N CYS A 120 -3.84 7.59 -1.98
CA CYS A 120 -3.90 6.35 -2.75
C CYS A 120 -2.45 5.97 -3.08
N VAL A 121 -1.84 5.14 -2.24
CA VAL A 121 -0.40 4.83 -2.33
C VAL A 121 -0.21 3.34 -2.56
N GLY A 122 0.22 2.96 -3.78
CA GLY A 122 0.38 1.57 -4.20
C GLY A 122 -0.93 0.80 -4.38
N SER A 123 -2.04 1.51 -4.54
CA SER A 123 -3.38 0.93 -4.49
C SER A 123 -4.33 1.45 -5.59
N GLY A 124 -3.79 2.03 -6.67
CA GLY A 124 -4.60 2.57 -7.77
C GLY A 124 -5.60 1.55 -8.35
N GLN A 125 -5.22 0.28 -8.39
CA GLN A 125 -6.07 -0.82 -8.83
C GLN A 125 -7.33 -1.02 -7.95
N ALA A 126 -7.33 -0.61 -6.69
CA ALA A 126 -8.49 -0.72 -5.80
C ALA A 126 -9.69 0.13 -6.26
N LEU A 127 -9.46 1.13 -7.11
CA LEU A 127 -10.49 1.96 -7.71
C LEU A 127 -11.11 1.38 -8.97
N LEU A 128 -10.51 0.32 -9.51
CA LEU A 128 -11.02 -0.38 -10.69
C LEU A 128 -12.10 -1.37 -10.27
N GLY A 129 -13.08 -1.63 -11.13
CA GLY A 129 -14.08 -2.66 -10.88
C GLY A 129 -13.49 -4.08 -10.77
N PRO A 130 -14.28 -5.07 -10.34
CA PRO A 130 -13.81 -6.44 -10.08
C PRO A 130 -13.16 -7.13 -11.28
N ASP A 131 -13.38 -6.65 -12.48
CA ASP A 131 -12.74 -7.17 -13.70
C ASP A 131 -11.46 -6.38 -14.09
N GLY A 132 -10.99 -5.44 -13.24
CA GLY A 132 -9.84 -4.58 -13.56
C GLY A 132 -10.09 -3.63 -14.75
N THR A 133 -11.29 -3.69 -15.29
CA THR A 133 -11.72 -2.90 -16.44
C THR A 133 -12.91 -2.03 -16.04
N ASP A 134 -12.72 -0.72 -16.05
CA ASP A 134 -13.87 0.15 -16.28
C ASP A 134 -14.40 -0.17 -17.70
N ALA A 135 -15.72 -0.11 -17.90
CA ALA A 135 -16.39 -0.42 -19.17
C ALA A 135 -15.90 0.38 -20.39
N SER A 136 -14.95 1.28 -20.19
CA SER A 136 -14.16 2.00 -21.20
C SER A 136 -12.78 1.34 -21.36
N ALA A 137 -12.76 0.13 -21.91
CA ALA A 137 -11.56 -0.70 -22.16
C ALA A 137 -10.44 -0.07 -23.02
N ALA A 138 -10.39 1.25 -23.14
CA ALA A 138 -9.47 2.00 -23.98
C ALA A 138 -8.39 2.77 -23.21
N LEU A 139 -8.44 2.81 -21.86
CA LEU A 139 -7.50 3.60 -21.06
C LEU A 139 -6.63 2.74 -20.15
N PRO A 140 -5.34 3.07 -19.98
CA PRO A 140 -4.49 2.43 -18.99
C PRO A 140 -5.09 2.49 -17.57
N ALA A 141 -4.87 1.45 -16.77
CA ALA A 141 -5.37 1.33 -15.38
C ALA A 141 -5.02 2.58 -14.54
N THR A 142 -3.78 3.07 -14.64
CA THR A 142 -3.30 4.29 -13.98
C THR A 142 -4.14 5.52 -14.34
N THR A 143 -4.50 5.69 -15.62
CA THR A 143 -5.33 6.82 -16.07
C THR A 143 -6.74 6.74 -15.50
N THR A 144 -7.33 5.55 -15.45
CA THR A 144 -8.65 5.30 -14.87
C THR A 144 -8.65 5.60 -13.38
N ALA A 145 -7.64 5.11 -12.64
CA ALA A 145 -7.46 5.40 -11.22
C ALA A 145 -7.34 6.92 -10.94
N LEU A 146 -6.52 7.63 -11.72
CA LEU A 146 -6.35 9.08 -11.58
C LEU A 146 -7.64 9.87 -11.83
N ARG A 147 -8.48 9.46 -12.78
CA ARG A 147 -9.81 10.06 -13.02
C ARG A 147 -10.76 9.80 -11.85
N ALA A 148 -10.75 8.59 -11.30
CA ALA A 148 -11.54 8.27 -10.12
C ALA A 148 -11.09 9.13 -8.92
N LEU A 149 -9.79 9.23 -8.65
CA LEU A 149 -9.22 10.06 -7.59
C LEU A 149 -9.60 11.55 -7.76
N ARG A 150 -9.57 12.06 -9.01
CA ARG A 150 -9.99 13.42 -9.30
C ARG A 150 -11.43 13.69 -8.87
N SER A 151 -12.33 12.72 -8.97
CA SER A 151 -13.73 12.85 -8.54
C SER A 151 -13.95 12.76 -7.03
N LEU A 152 -12.98 12.21 -6.28
CA LEU A 152 -13.02 12.00 -4.85
C LEU A 152 -12.42 13.15 -4.03
N VAL A 153 -11.82 14.14 -4.69
CA VAL A 153 -11.18 15.27 -4.02
C VAL A 153 -11.95 16.57 -4.30
N VAL A 154 -12.09 17.42 -3.27
CA VAL A 154 -12.75 18.74 -3.39
C VAL A 154 -11.90 19.70 -4.26
N PRO A 155 -12.51 20.73 -4.87
CA PRO A 155 -11.76 21.83 -5.48
C PRO A 155 -10.79 22.45 -4.47
N GLY A 156 -9.52 22.60 -4.85
CA GLY A 156 -8.46 23.11 -3.97
C GLY A 156 -7.85 22.09 -3.00
N GLY A 157 -8.42 20.88 -2.90
CA GLY A 157 -7.86 19.77 -2.13
C GLY A 157 -6.59 19.18 -2.72
N ARG A 158 -6.14 18.06 -2.19
CA ARG A 158 -4.92 17.37 -2.63
C ARG A 158 -5.16 15.87 -2.77
N VAL A 159 -4.52 15.30 -3.78
CA VAL A 159 -4.35 13.84 -3.90
C VAL A 159 -2.87 13.52 -3.69
N LEU A 160 -2.57 12.60 -2.79
CA LEU A 160 -1.28 11.92 -2.75
C LEU A 160 -1.43 10.60 -3.50
N PHE A 161 -0.86 10.53 -4.69
CA PHE A 161 -0.87 9.35 -5.53
C PHE A 161 0.50 8.68 -5.52
N GLY A 162 0.58 7.48 -4.98
CA GLY A 162 1.78 6.63 -5.00
C GLY A 162 1.62 5.52 -6.01
N GLU A 163 2.55 5.39 -6.96
CA GLU A 163 2.44 4.41 -8.04
C GLU A 163 3.81 3.87 -8.46
N GLY A 164 3.83 2.58 -8.80
CA GLY A 164 4.96 1.95 -9.48
C GLY A 164 5.13 2.51 -10.89
N PHE A 165 6.37 2.71 -11.31
CA PHE A 165 6.68 3.14 -12.67
C PHE A 165 7.95 2.47 -13.17
N TRP A 166 8.07 2.29 -14.49
CA TRP A 166 9.34 1.85 -15.07
C TRP A 166 10.36 3.00 -15.07
N GLN A 167 11.50 2.81 -14.39
CA GLN A 167 12.62 3.74 -14.50
C GLN A 167 13.23 3.73 -15.92
N ARG A 168 13.13 2.58 -16.57
CA ARG A 168 13.43 2.31 -17.98
C ARG A 168 12.59 1.15 -18.47
N VAL A 169 12.45 1.00 -19.76
CA VAL A 169 11.79 -0.18 -20.34
C VAL A 169 12.53 -1.45 -19.90
N PRO A 170 11.85 -2.42 -19.25
CA PRO A 170 12.48 -3.65 -18.82
C PRO A 170 12.88 -4.53 -20.01
N ALA A 171 14.01 -5.24 -19.88
CA ALA A 171 14.41 -6.25 -20.84
C ALA A 171 13.55 -7.52 -20.71
N ALA A 172 13.47 -8.35 -21.77
CA ALA A 172 12.68 -9.57 -21.74
C ALA A 172 13.11 -10.56 -20.65
N GLU A 173 14.42 -10.65 -20.37
CA GLU A 173 14.97 -11.49 -19.30
C GLU A 173 14.63 -10.98 -17.90
N GLU A 174 14.55 -9.65 -17.71
CA GLU A 174 14.12 -9.03 -16.46
C GLU A 174 12.62 -9.29 -16.21
N LEU A 175 11.78 -9.10 -17.23
CA LEU A 175 10.36 -9.42 -17.15
C LEU A 175 10.13 -10.89 -16.79
N ALA A 176 10.87 -11.81 -17.40
CA ALA A 176 10.77 -13.24 -17.11
C ALA A 176 11.20 -13.60 -15.68
N ALA A 177 12.02 -12.76 -15.02
CA ALA A 177 12.45 -12.94 -13.65
C ALA A 177 11.55 -12.24 -12.61
N MET A 178 10.62 -11.37 -13.01
CA MET A 178 9.68 -10.64 -12.13
C MET A 178 8.56 -11.56 -11.62
N TRP A 179 7.36 -11.10 -11.58
CA TRP A 179 6.16 -11.86 -11.23
C TRP A 179 5.64 -12.65 -12.44
N PRO A 180 4.79 -13.66 -12.24
CA PRO A 180 4.18 -14.38 -13.37
C PRO A 180 3.45 -13.43 -14.32
N ASP A 181 3.64 -13.65 -15.62
CA ASP A 181 3.01 -12.86 -16.69
C ASP A 181 3.37 -11.37 -16.72
N ALA A 182 4.50 -10.97 -16.11
CA ALA A 182 4.99 -9.59 -16.13
C ALA A 182 5.17 -9.08 -17.57
N ARG A 183 4.71 -7.86 -17.83
CA ARG A 183 4.68 -7.24 -19.14
C ARG A 183 5.26 -5.84 -19.11
N ALA A 184 5.80 -5.38 -20.23
CA ALA A 184 6.33 -4.04 -20.36
C ALA A 184 5.25 -2.94 -20.23
N ASP A 185 3.98 -3.28 -20.42
CA ASP A 185 2.83 -2.37 -20.28
C ASP A 185 2.16 -2.43 -18.89
N ASP A 186 2.69 -3.21 -17.92
CA ASP A 186 2.19 -3.23 -16.55
C ASP A 186 2.36 -1.87 -15.84
N HIS A 187 3.41 -1.14 -16.16
CA HIS A 187 3.67 0.19 -15.62
C HIS A 187 4.03 1.18 -16.73
N LEU A 188 3.74 2.44 -16.48
CA LEU A 188 4.16 3.57 -17.32
C LEU A 188 5.59 4.02 -16.97
N LEU A 189 6.23 4.77 -17.85
CA LEU A 189 7.41 5.57 -17.48
C LEU A 189 6.96 6.76 -16.61
N LEU A 190 7.86 7.31 -15.79
CA LEU A 190 7.50 8.41 -14.87
C LEU A 190 6.90 9.62 -15.60
N ALA A 191 7.42 9.98 -16.77
CA ALA A 191 6.87 11.08 -17.58
C ALA A 191 5.41 10.81 -17.99
N ASP A 192 5.12 9.57 -18.40
CA ASP A 192 3.78 9.18 -18.84
C ASP A 192 2.79 9.14 -17.66
N VAL A 193 3.24 8.78 -16.43
CA VAL A 193 2.42 8.89 -15.21
C VAL A 193 2.03 10.35 -14.94
N VAL A 194 2.97 11.29 -15.10
CA VAL A 194 2.74 12.73 -14.94
C VAL A 194 1.79 13.27 -16.02
N GLU A 195 1.95 12.83 -17.26
CA GLU A 195 1.05 13.18 -18.36
C GLU A 195 -0.36 12.63 -18.13
N ALA A 196 -0.48 11.38 -17.65
CA ALA A 196 -1.76 10.78 -17.29
C ALA A 196 -2.47 11.56 -16.17
N ALA A 197 -1.74 12.03 -15.15
CA ALA A 197 -2.30 12.88 -14.10
C ALA A 197 -2.82 14.21 -14.65
N THR A 198 -2.09 14.82 -15.58
CA THR A 198 -2.49 16.05 -16.25
C THR A 198 -3.72 15.83 -17.13
N ALA A 199 -3.76 14.74 -17.89
CA ALA A 199 -4.90 14.36 -18.73
C ALA A 199 -6.14 13.98 -17.91
N ALA A 200 -5.97 13.52 -16.67
CA ALA A 200 -7.06 13.29 -15.72
C ALA A 200 -7.61 14.57 -15.07
N GLY A 201 -7.10 15.74 -15.42
CA GLY A 201 -7.55 17.03 -14.89
C GLY A 201 -6.89 17.40 -13.56
N CYS A 202 -5.63 17.04 -13.37
CA CYS A 202 -4.84 17.43 -12.21
C CYS A 202 -3.60 18.24 -12.62
N ARG A 203 -3.15 19.13 -11.74
CA ARG A 203 -1.80 19.73 -11.80
C ARG A 203 -0.90 18.99 -10.84
N VAL A 204 0.33 18.73 -11.24
CA VAL A 204 1.32 18.09 -10.39
C VAL A 204 2.05 19.16 -9.56
N GLU A 205 1.80 19.18 -8.25
CA GLU A 205 2.44 20.12 -7.31
C GLU A 205 3.85 19.65 -6.93
N ALA A 206 4.04 18.34 -6.75
CA ALA A 206 5.33 17.75 -6.44
C ALA A 206 5.46 16.34 -7.00
N ILE A 207 6.69 15.97 -7.35
CA ILE A 207 7.08 14.64 -7.77
C ILE A 207 8.26 14.22 -6.88
N GLU A 208 8.10 13.11 -6.16
CA GLU A 208 9.16 12.48 -5.39
C GLU A 208 9.25 11.01 -5.80
N THR A 209 10.45 10.45 -5.84
CA THR A 209 10.65 9.03 -6.16
C THR A 209 11.42 8.34 -5.05
N ALA A 210 11.03 7.12 -4.72
CA ALA A 210 11.73 6.31 -3.76
C ALA A 210 13.18 6.09 -4.19
N GLY A 211 14.11 6.27 -3.27
CA GLY A 211 15.52 6.00 -3.47
C GLY A 211 15.86 4.52 -3.31
N GLU A 212 17.11 4.15 -3.68
CA GLU A 212 17.58 2.76 -3.55
C GLU A 212 17.50 2.25 -2.11
N SER A 213 17.87 3.09 -1.12
CA SER A 213 17.78 2.73 0.30
C SER A 213 16.35 2.45 0.76
N GLU A 214 15.36 3.23 0.30
CA GLU A 214 13.95 3.02 0.63
C GLU A 214 13.45 1.68 0.06
N TRP A 215 13.90 1.30 -1.13
CA TRP A 215 13.62 -0.01 -1.70
C TRP A 215 14.29 -1.15 -0.92
N GLU A 216 15.57 -0.99 -0.55
CA GLU A 216 16.30 -1.99 0.23
C GLU A 216 15.67 -2.20 1.62
N ASP A 217 15.29 -1.13 2.29
CA ASP A 217 14.59 -1.18 3.58
C ASP A 217 13.22 -1.86 3.46
N PHE A 218 12.45 -1.56 2.42
CA PHE A 218 11.16 -2.18 2.15
C PHE A 218 11.30 -3.68 1.87
N GLU A 219 12.17 -4.07 0.95
CA GLU A 219 12.37 -5.47 0.56
C GLU A 219 12.95 -6.31 1.70
N SER A 220 13.91 -5.75 2.45
CA SER A 220 14.45 -6.41 3.63
C SER A 220 13.41 -6.54 4.73
N GLY A 221 12.66 -5.49 5.03
CA GLY A 221 11.60 -5.50 6.04
C GLY A 221 10.45 -6.45 5.69
N TYR A 222 10.16 -6.62 4.41
CA TYR A 222 9.18 -7.58 3.91
C TYR A 222 9.58 -9.04 4.20
N LEU A 223 10.87 -9.34 4.21
CA LEU A 223 11.40 -10.70 4.35
C LEU A 223 11.90 -11.02 5.75
N THR A 224 12.36 -10.02 6.53
CA THR A 224 13.14 -10.23 7.77
C THR A 224 12.44 -11.13 8.78
N ASP A 225 11.19 -10.85 9.13
CA ASP A 225 10.45 -11.60 10.14
C ASP A 225 10.16 -13.05 9.70
N VAL A 226 9.92 -13.24 8.40
CA VAL A 226 9.69 -14.57 7.81
C VAL A 226 10.98 -15.39 7.78
N GLU A 227 12.13 -14.76 7.48
CA GLU A 227 13.44 -15.42 7.51
C GLU A 227 13.84 -15.82 8.94
N GLU A 228 13.61 -14.97 9.92
CA GLU A 228 13.79 -15.31 11.33
C GLU A 228 12.92 -16.50 11.73
N TRP A 229 11.65 -16.49 11.30
CA TRP A 229 10.74 -17.61 11.55
C TRP A 229 11.24 -18.90 10.89
N LEU A 230 11.65 -18.87 9.62
CA LEU A 230 12.20 -20.03 8.90
C LEU A 230 13.46 -20.61 9.57
N ALA A 231 14.33 -19.75 10.09
CA ALA A 231 15.54 -20.18 10.79
C ALA A 231 15.22 -20.99 12.06
N HIS A 232 14.13 -20.65 12.76
CA HIS A 232 13.73 -21.31 14.01
C HIS A 232 12.73 -22.46 13.81
N HIS A 233 12.05 -22.56 12.66
CA HIS A 233 10.95 -23.50 12.40
C HIS A 233 11.20 -24.44 11.21
N GLN A 234 12.43 -24.93 11.04
CA GLN A 234 12.85 -25.74 9.89
C GLN A 234 12.01 -27.02 9.69
N GLY A 235 11.49 -27.62 10.77
CA GLY A 235 10.62 -28.81 10.74
C GLY A 235 9.12 -28.51 10.67
N HIS A 236 8.72 -27.24 10.59
CA HIS A 236 7.30 -26.88 10.58
C HIS A 236 6.65 -27.27 9.23
N PRO A 237 5.39 -27.77 9.20
CA PRO A 237 4.70 -28.15 7.96
C PRO A 237 4.66 -27.06 6.88
N LEU A 238 4.63 -25.77 7.28
CA LEU A 238 4.63 -24.64 6.37
C LEU A 238 6.03 -24.16 5.94
N ALA A 239 7.12 -24.68 6.55
CA ALA A 239 8.47 -24.18 6.30
C ALA A 239 8.90 -24.30 4.84
N GLY A 240 8.58 -25.42 4.17
CA GLY A 240 8.92 -25.67 2.77
C GLY A 240 8.28 -24.63 1.84
N SER A 241 6.95 -24.52 1.88
CA SER A 241 6.20 -23.60 1.03
C SER A 241 6.51 -22.12 1.34
N THR A 242 6.76 -21.79 2.61
CA THR A 242 7.18 -20.45 3.01
C THR A 242 8.54 -20.09 2.44
N ARG A 243 9.52 -21.00 2.52
CA ARG A 243 10.85 -20.80 1.91
C ARG A 243 10.78 -20.60 0.41
N GLU A 244 10.04 -21.45 -0.31
CA GLU A 244 9.87 -21.31 -1.75
C GLU A 244 9.28 -19.96 -2.15
N ARG A 245 8.31 -19.46 -1.38
CA ARG A 245 7.71 -18.13 -1.60
C ARG A 245 8.71 -17.01 -1.40
N VAL A 246 9.46 -17.05 -0.29
CA VAL A 246 10.47 -16.05 0.07
C VAL A 246 11.62 -16.02 -0.94
N ASP A 247 12.14 -17.20 -1.31
CA ASP A 247 13.24 -17.31 -2.28
C ASP A 247 12.80 -16.81 -3.66
N ARG A 248 11.56 -17.09 -4.06
CA ARG A 248 10.97 -16.58 -5.31
C ARG A 248 10.85 -15.06 -5.28
N HIS A 249 10.32 -14.50 -4.20
CA HIS A 249 10.19 -13.05 -4.06
C HIS A 249 11.57 -12.36 -4.13
N ARG A 250 12.55 -12.88 -3.38
CA ARG A 250 13.93 -12.37 -3.40
C ARG A 250 14.56 -12.47 -4.79
N ALA A 251 14.36 -13.58 -5.49
CA ALA A 251 14.85 -13.74 -6.84
C ALA A 251 14.20 -12.76 -7.83
N SER A 252 12.89 -12.53 -7.68
CA SER A 252 12.13 -11.57 -8.47
C SER A 252 12.65 -10.15 -8.25
N TRP A 253 12.91 -9.75 -7.01
CA TRP A 253 13.54 -8.47 -6.72
C TRP A 253 14.94 -8.35 -7.34
N LEU A 254 15.87 -9.24 -6.96
CA LEU A 254 17.28 -9.09 -7.29
C LEU A 254 17.60 -9.26 -8.78
N ARG A 255 16.82 -10.06 -9.52
CA ARG A 255 17.05 -10.38 -10.93
C ARG A 255 16.05 -9.76 -11.87
N GLY A 256 14.88 -9.38 -11.35
CA GLY A 256 13.79 -8.81 -12.14
C GLY A 256 13.73 -7.28 -11.98
N TYR A 257 13.15 -6.80 -10.90
CA TYR A 257 12.74 -5.39 -10.85
C TYR A 257 13.69 -4.44 -10.12
N ARG A 258 14.77 -4.90 -9.46
CA ARG A 258 15.76 -3.99 -8.85
C ARG A 258 16.36 -3.07 -9.91
N ASN A 259 16.33 -1.75 -9.69
CA ASN A 259 16.79 -0.71 -10.62
C ASN A 259 16.04 -0.68 -11.98
N VAL A 260 14.86 -1.30 -12.01
CA VAL A 260 13.95 -1.28 -13.16
C VAL A 260 12.61 -0.68 -12.77
N LEU A 261 12.03 -1.17 -11.67
CA LEU A 261 10.82 -0.62 -11.08
C LEU A 261 11.18 0.51 -10.11
N GLY A 262 10.62 1.67 -10.31
CA GLY A 262 10.61 2.79 -9.38
C GLY A 262 9.26 2.91 -8.67
N PHE A 263 9.21 3.74 -7.64
CA PHE A 263 7.96 4.13 -6.99
C PHE A 263 7.91 5.64 -6.85
N ALA A 264 6.84 6.26 -7.34
CA ALA A 264 6.65 7.71 -7.33
C ALA A 264 5.56 8.11 -6.35
N TYR A 265 5.75 9.24 -5.70
CA TYR A 265 4.78 9.94 -4.86
C TYR A 265 4.44 11.28 -5.51
N LEU A 266 3.28 11.39 -6.12
CA LEU A 266 2.80 12.61 -6.77
C LEU A 266 1.84 13.34 -5.83
N THR A 267 2.12 14.59 -5.50
CA THR A 267 1.12 15.48 -4.89
C THR A 267 0.38 16.19 -6.03
N LEU A 268 -0.93 15.96 -6.12
CA LEU A 268 -1.76 16.44 -7.22
C LEU A 268 -2.79 17.46 -6.73
N ILE A 269 -3.07 18.45 -7.57
CA ILE A 269 -4.10 19.47 -7.37
C ILE A 269 -5.19 19.26 -8.43
N PRO A 270 -6.46 19.04 -8.06
CA PRO A 270 -7.54 18.97 -9.02
C PRO A 270 -7.72 20.33 -9.72
N VAL A 271 -7.83 20.32 -11.06
CA VAL A 271 -8.16 21.53 -11.84
C VAL A 271 -9.68 21.70 -11.84
N VAL A 272 -10.15 22.92 -11.62
CA VAL A 272 -11.57 23.28 -11.64
C VAL A 272 -12.06 23.44 -13.09
#